data_37ed4577c66be3fdec36a957e5fdd7a3
#
_entry.id   37ed4577c66be3fdec36a957e5fdd7a3
#
_cell.length_a   1.000
_cell.length_b   1.000
_cell.length_c   1.000
_cell.angle_alpha   90.00
_cell.angle_beta   90.00
_cell.angle_gamma   90.00
#
_symmetry.space_group_name_H-M   'P 1'
#
loop_
_entity.id
_entity.type
_entity.pdbx_description
1 polymer ?
#
loop_
_entity_poly.entity_id
_entity_poly.type
_entity_poly.pdbx_seq_one_letter_code
_entity_poly.pdbx_strand_id
1 'polypeptide(L)'
;MMKMKMVTALFALSLSATAVFAQKGVEDGSRFGHGQDSLNCLQNISVYTEYVKTNNFKDAFTPWKAVFDEAPLAQVGTYTNGAKILRALIAAEKDGAKQKEYFNLLMKVHDQRIQYLDGLNRLVKSPATKGDIMGAKAHDYFSM
;
A
#
# COMPACT_ATOMS: atom_id res chain seq x y z
N MET A 1 -17.66 -29.09 53.06
CA MET A 1 -17.42 -29.49 51.67
C MET A 1 -17.35 -28.24 50.81
N MET A 2 -16.16 -27.84 50.37
CA MET A 2 -16.00 -26.74 49.43
C MET A 2 -16.21 -27.27 48.02
N LYS A 3 -17.23 -26.75 47.32
CA LYS A 3 -17.41 -26.97 45.87
C LYS A 3 -16.51 -26.03 45.12
N MET A 4 -15.41 -26.53 44.58
CA MET A 4 -14.59 -25.80 43.62
C MET A 4 -15.40 -25.60 42.35
N LYS A 5 -15.78 -24.33 42.06
CA LYS A 5 -16.29 -23.94 40.78
C LYS A 5 -15.11 -23.78 39.82
N MET A 6 -14.96 -24.74 38.92
CA MET A 6 -14.07 -24.58 37.77
C MET A 6 -14.58 -23.44 36.91
N VAL A 7 -13.84 -22.35 36.89
CA VAL A 7 -14.03 -21.28 35.89
C VAL A 7 -13.25 -21.71 34.64
N THR A 8 -13.96 -22.23 33.71
CA THR A 8 -13.40 -22.48 32.35
C THR A 8 -13.28 -21.15 31.65
N ALA A 9 -12.09 -20.59 31.64
CA ALA A 9 -11.78 -19.43 30.82
C ALA A 9 -11.75 -19.89 29.34
N LEU A 10 -12.81 -19.58 28.59
CA LEU A 10 -12.79 -19.67 27.14
C LEU A 10 -11.87 -18.58 26.60
N PHE A 11 -10.67 -18.96 26.23
CA PHE A 11 -9.80 -18.12 25.40
C PHE A 11 -10.39 -18.10 24.00
N ALA A 12 -11.16 -17.08 23.68
CA ALA A 12 -11.56 -16.79 22.33
C ALA A 12 -10.31 -16.31 21.56
N LEU A 13 -9.68 -17.24 20.84
CA LEU A 13 -8.64 -16.93 19.88
C LEU A 13 -9.30 -16.19 18.73
N SER A 14 -9.28 -14.87 18.74
CA SER A 14 -9.66 -14.06 17.60
C SER A 14 -8.62 -14.28 16.50
N LEU A 15 -8.90 -15.22 15.59
CA LEU A 15 -8.21 -15.28 14.31
C LEU A 15 -8.55 -13.99 13.56
N SER A 16 -7.71 -12.97 13.68
CA SER A 16 -7.69 -11.89 12.72
C SER A 16 -7.22 -12.49 11.39
N ALA A 17 -8.17 -12.82 10.52
CA ALA A 17 -7.88 -13.16 9.14
C ALA A 17 -7.27 -11.92 8.50
N THR A 18 -5.95 -11.79 8.53
CA THR A 18 -5.25 -10.89 7.63
C THR A 18 -5.52 -11.43 6.23
N ALA A 19 -6.30 -10.70 5.44
CA ALA A 19 -6.47 -11.00 4.04
C ALA A 19 -5.06 -10.91 3.40
N VAL A 20 -4.44 -12.05 3.21
CA VAL A 20 -3.19 -12.15 2.44
C VAL A 20 -3.62 -12.03 0.99
N PHE A 21 -3.56 -10.81 0.47
CA PHE A 21 -3.69 -10.61 -0.97
C PHE A 21 -2.52 -11.33 -1.65
N ALA A 22 -2.83 -12.24 -2.56
CA ALA A 22 -1.81 -12.89 -3.37
C ALA A 22 -1.08 -11.80 -4.19
N GLN A 23 0.20 -11.59 -3.90
CA GLN A 23 1.01 -10.62 -4.63
C GLN A 23 1.35 -11.18 -6.01
N LYS A 24 0.84 -10.52 -7.04
CA LYS A 24 0.96 -10.93 -8.45
C LYS A 24 2.26 -10.40 -9.04
N GLY A 25 2.90 -11.23 -9.84
CA GLY A 25 4.08 -10.85 -10.61
C GLY A 25 5.41 -10.81 -9.86
N VAL A 26 5.44 -11.20 -8.58
CA VAL A 26 6.66 -11.21 -7.76
C VAL A 26 7.50 -12.45 -8.04
N GLU A 27 6.87 -13.63 -7.99
CA GLU A 27 7.58 -14.92 -8.10
C GLU A 27 8.00 -15.25 -9.55
N ASP A 28 7.16 -14.89 -10.51
CA ASP A 28 7.34 -15.25 -11.91
C ASP A 28 7.85 -14.09 -12.80
N GLY A 29 8.03 -12.91 -12.24
CA GLY A 29 8.51 -11.72 -12.96
C GLY A 29 7.52 -11.12 -13.96
N SER A 30 6.23 -11.53 -13.92
CA SER A 30 5.20 -11.03 -14.84
C SER A 30 4.83 -9.55 -14.60
N ARG A 31 5.23 -8.95 -13.50
CA ARG A 31 4.94 -7.58 -13.02
C ARG A 31 3.47 -7.32 -12.73
N PHE A 32 2.58 -7.65 -13.64
CA PHE A 32 1.14 -7.34 -13.57
C PHE A 32 0.27 -8.57 -13.25
N GLY A 33 0.87 -9.76 -13.14
CA GLY A 33 0.16 -11.02 -13.13
C GLY A 33 -0.14 -11.51 -14.55
N HIS A 34 -1.07 -12.44 -14.71
CA HIS A 34 -1.43 -13.07 -15.97
C HIS A 34 -2.93 -12.94 -16.28
N GLY A 35 -3.27 -13.01 -17.58
CA GLY A 35 -4.65 -13.04 -18.01
C GLY A 35 -5.47 -11.86 -17.52
N GLN A 36 -6.60 -12.13 -16.89
CA GLN A 36 -7.51 -11.10 -16.38
C GLN A 36 -6.86 -10.23 -15.29
N ASP A 37 -5.98 -10.79 -14.47
CA ASP A 37 -5.26 -10.03 -13.44
C ASP A 37 -4.37 -8.95 -14.04
N SER A 38 -3.66 -9.27 -15.12
CA SER A 38 -2.85 -8.30 -15.86
C SER A 38 -3.71 -7.17 -16.45
N LEU A 39 -4.84 -7.51 -17.04
CA LEU A 39 -5.78 -6.52 -17.58
C LEU A 39 -6.33 -5.60 -16.50
N ASN A 40 -6.76 -6.16 -15.39
CA ASN A 40 -7.27 -5.40 -14.25
C ASN A 40 -6.20 -4.47 -13.66
N CYS A 41 -4.97 -4.96 -13.52
CA CYS A 41 -3.85 -4.16 -13.03
C CYS A 41 -3.57 -2.97 -13.95
N LEU A 42 -3.44 -3.20 -15.26
CA LEU A 42 -3.19 -2.15 -16.25
C LEU A 42 -4.34 -1.13 -16.30
N GLN A 43 -5.58 -1.58 -16.20
CA GLN A 43 -6.74 -0.70 -16.15
C GLN A 43 -6.71 0.19 -14.90
N ASN A 44 -6.46 -0.39 -13.73
CA ASN A 44 -6.34 0.37 -12.49
C ASN A 44 -5.21 1.40 -12.54
N ILE A 45 -4.05 1.05 -13.13
CA ILE A 45 -2.94 1.98 -13.34
C ILE A 45 -3.38 3.16 -14.23
N SER A 46 -4.05 2.88 -15.33
CA SER A 46 -4.56 3.92 -16.23
C SER A 46 -5.54 4.86 -15.52
N VAL A 47 -6.50 4.28 -14.81
CA VAL A 47 -7.55 5.04 -14.12
C VAL A 47 -6.97 5.93 -13.01
N TYR A 48 -6.16 5.39 -12.09
CA TYR A 48 -5.64 6.23 -11.03
C TYR A 48 -4.67 7.29 -11.55
N THR A 49 -3.92 6.99 -12.61
CA THR A 49 -2.98 7.96 -13.20
C THR A 49 -3.72 9.18 -13.76
N GLU A 50 -4.85 8.98 -14.43
CA GLU A 50 -5.69 10.07 -14.91
C GLU A 50 -6.28 10.91 -13.77
N TYR A 51 -6.76 10.27 -12.71
CA TYR A 51 -7.24 10.98 -11.52
C TYR A 51 -6.13 11.79 -10.83
N VAL A 52 -4.92 11.24 -10.75
CA VAL A 52 -3.77 11.99 -10.18
C VAL A 52 -3.39 13.20 -11.03
N LYS A 53 -3.44 13.10 -12.36
CA LYS A 53 -3.17 14.23 -13.27
C LYS A 53 -4.16 15.38 -13.07
N THR A 54 -5.40 15.05 -12.76
CA THR A 54 -6.46 16.03 -12.51
C THR A 54 -6.62 16.42 -11.05
N ASN A 55 -5.72 16.00 -10.17
CA ASN A 55 -5.75 16.19 -8.72
C ASN A 55 -7.02 15.63 -8.03
N ASN A 56 -7.66 14.66 -8.66
CA ASN A 56 -8.80 13.94 -8.08
C ASN A 56 -8.31 12.75 -7.23
N PHE A 57 -7.68 13.05 -6.11
CA PHE A 57 -7.02 12.05 -5.26
C PHE A 57 -8.00 11.10 -4.57
N LYS A 58 -9.20 11.57 -4.29
CA LYS A 58 -10.25 10.75 -3.66
C LYS A 58 -10.63 9.57 -4.56
N ASP A 59 -10.87 9.84 -5.85
CA ASP A 59 -11.23 8.80 -6.80
C ASP A 59 -10.03 7.97 -7.26
N ALA A 60 -8.82 8.53 -7.17
CA ALA A 60 -7.58 7.80 -7.44
C ALA A 60 -7.29 6.70 -6.41
N PHE A 61 -7.77 6.84 -5.17
CA PHE A 61 -7.37 5.98 -4.06
C PHE A 61 -7.69 4.50 -4.28
N THR A 62 -8.92 4.17 -4.64
CA THR A 62 -9.36 2.76 -4.78
C THR A 62 -8.60 2.02 -5.89
N PRO A 63 -8.52 2.51 -7.13
CA PRO A 63 -7.76 1.81 -8.18
C PRO A 63 -6.26 1.78 -7.89
N TRP A 64 -5.68 2.83 -7.28
CA TRP A 64 -4.30 2.82 -6.84
C TRP A 64 -4.06 1.76 -5.77
N LYS A 65 -4.93 1.69 -4.75
CA LYS A 65 -4.80 0.74 -3.62
C LYS A 65 -4.82 -0.70 -4.11
N ALA A 66 -5.64 -1.03 -5.09
CA ALA A 66 -5.67 -2.35 -5.70
C ALA A 66 -4.31 -2.73 -6.31
N VAL A 67 -3.69 -1.83 -7.09
CA VAL A 67 -2.35 -2.07 -7.67
C VAL A 67 -1.27 -2.18 -6.58
N PHE A 68 -1.32 -1.31 -5.59
CA PHE A 68 -0.37 -1.30 -4.48
C PHE A 68 -0.38 -2.61 -3.69
N ASP A 69 -1.58 -3.15 -3.40
CA ASP A 69 -1.73 -4.39 -2.63
C ASP A 69 -1.40 -5.63 -3.45
N GLU A 70 -1.79 -5.65 -4.71
CA GLU A 70 -1.77 -6.88 -5.51
C GLU A 70 -0.55 -7.02 -6.41
N ALA A 71 0.02 -5.92 -6.89
CA ALA A 71 1.11 -5.93 -7.88
C ALA A 71 2.29 -5.02 -7.49
N PRO A 72 3.07 -5.37 -6.47
CA PRO A 72 4.12 -4.50 -5.92
C PRO A 72 5.25 -4.19 -6.89
N LEU A 73 5.46 -4.99 -7.92
CA LEU A 73 6.46 -4.78 -8.97
C LEU A 73 5.89 -4.15 -10.25
N ALA A 74 4.62 -3.73 -10.26
CA ALA A 74 3.99 -3.20 -11.45
C ALA A 74 4.76 -2.01 -12.03
N GLN A 75 5.03 -1.01 -11.22
CA GLN A 75 5.80 0.19 -11.62
C GLN A 75 6.20 1.05 -10.42
N VAL A 76 7.24 1.86 -10.59
CA VAL A 76 7.67 2.85 -9.58
C VAL A 76 6.58 3.90 -9.32
N GLY A 77 5.81 4.25 -10.35
CA GLY A 77 4.69 5.19 -10.25
C GLY A 77 3.62 4.81 -9.22
N THR A 78 3.45 3.52 -8.92
CA THR A 78 2.56 3.06 -7.84
C THR A 78 2.96 3.66 -6.49
N TYR A 79 4.24 3.78 -6.22
CA TYR A 79 4.76 4.32 -4.96
C TYR A 79 4.82 5.85 -4.94
N THR A 80 5.28 6.48 -6.01
CA THR A 80 5.36 7.94 -6.10
C THR A 80 3.98 8.58 -6.14
N ASN A 81 3.06 8.05 -6.94
CA ASN A 81 1.67 8.51 -6.97
C ASN A 81 0.93 8.16 -5.68
N GLY A 82 1.18 6.98 -5.09
CA GLY A 82 0.61 6.58 -3.82
C GLY A 82 0.93 7.56 -2.69
N ALA A 83 2.18 7.97 -2.58
CA ALA A 83 2.59 8.99 -1.62
C ALA A 83 1.89 10.34 -1.88
N LYS A 84 1.77 10.75 -3.14
CA LYS A 84 1.05 11.98 -3.53
C LYS A 84 -0.44 11.92 -3.19
N ILE A 85 -1.11 10.81 -3.50
CA ILE A 85 -2.52 10.58 -3.17
C ILE A 85 -2.71 10.67 -1.65
N LEU A 86 -1.91 9.94 -0.88
CA LEU A 86 -2.07 9.86 0.57
C LEU A 86 -1.78 11.19 1.27
N ARG A 87 -0.76 11.93 0.85
CA ARG A 87 -0.51 13.29 1.40
C ARG A 87 -1.71 14.21 1.19
N ALA A 88 -2.33 14.16 0.00
CA ALA A 88 -3.50 14.95 -0.28
C ALA A 88 -4.72 14.52 0.54
N LEU A 89 -4.94 13.21 0.71
CA LEU A 89 -6.03 12.69 1.52
C LEU A 89 -5.84 13.00 3.00
N ILE A 90 -4.63 12.91 3.54
CA ILE A 90 -4.31 13.28 4.92
C ILE A 90 -4.63 14.77 5.16
N ALA A 91 -4.20 15.64 4.23
CA ALA A 91 -4.44 17.08 4.34
C ALA A 91 -5.92 17.45 4.28
N ALA A 92 -6.74 16.70 3.52
CA ALA A 92 -8.16 16.96 3.35
C ALA A 92 -9.05 16.28 4.40
N GLU A 93 -8.54 15.24 5.10
CA GLU A 93 -9.31 14.44 6.03
C GLU A 93 -9.49 15.16 7.37
N LYS A 94 -10.73 15.22 7.84
CA LYS A 94 -11.10 15.87 9.12
C LYS A 94 -11.29 14.87 10.26
N ASP A 95 -11.57 13.60 9.94
CA ASP A 95 -11.65 12.53 10.93
C ASP A 95 -10.23 12.07 11.31
N GLY A 96 -9.84 12.26 12.57
CA GLY A 96 -8.51 11.92 13.06
C GLY A 96 -8.17 10.43 12.97
N ALA A 97 -9.14 9.55 13.16
CA ALA A 97 -8.92 8.10 13.02
C ALA A 97 -8.61 7.73 11.57
N LYS A 98 -9.36 8.26 10.62
CA LYS A 98 -9.14 8.03 9.19
C LYS A 98 -7.86 8.68 8.67
N GLN A 99 -7.54 9.87 9.17
CA GLN A 99 -6.29 10.56 8.88
C GLN A 99 -5.09 9.70 9.32
N LYS A 100 -5.17 9.07 10.50
CA LYS A 100 -4.15 8.15 10.99
C LYS A 100 -4.03 6.88 10.14
N GLU A 101 -5.14 6.35 9.62
CA GLU A 101 -5.11 5.22 8.68
C GLU A 101 -4.34 5.57 7.40
N TYR A 102 -4.62 6.72 6.80
CA TYR A 102 -3.89 7.20 5.63
C TYR A 102 -2.41 7.44 5.93
N PHE A 103 -2.09 7.98 7.10
CA PHE A 103 -0.71 8.17 7.52
C PHE A 103 0.03 6.84 7.65
N ASN A 104 -0.56 5.85 8.30
CA ASN A 104 0.03 4.51 8.44
C ASN A 104 0.24 3.86 7.07
N LEU A 105 -0.70 4.05 6.16
CA LEU A 105 -0.59 3.55 4.79
C LEU A 105 0.54 4.27 4.02
N LEU A 106 0.72 5.57 4.21
CA LEU A 106 1.84 6.32 3.63
C LEU A 106 3.19 5.78 4.10
N MET A 107 3.32 5.48 5.39
CA MET A 107 4.53 4.83 5.92
C MET A 107 4.76 3.46 5.27
N LYS A 108 3.69 2.67 5.11
CA LYS A 108 3.74 1.37 4.43
C LYS A 108 4.13 1.49 2.95
N VAL A 109 3.74 2.55 2.25
CA VAL A 109 4.14 2.80 0.86
C VAL A 109 5.67 2.90 0.75
N HIS A 110 6.30 3.64 1.63
CA HIS A 110 7.76 3.75 1.66
C HIS A 110 8.43 2.42 2.01
N ASP A 111 7.92 1.71 3.00
CA ASP A 111 8.47 0.43 3.43
C ASP A 111 8.37 -0.64 2.33
N GLN A 112 7.23 -0.74 1.66
CA GLN A 112 7.05 -1.67 0.55
C GLN A 112 7.94 -1.33 -0.65
N ARG A 113 8.12 -0.03 -0.95
CA ARG A 113 9.06 0.39 -2.00
C ARG A 113 10.49 -0.05 -1.69
N ILE A 114 10.93 0.04 -0.44
CA ILE A 114 12.24 -0.44 -0.01
C ILE A 114 12.32 -1.97 -0.15
N GLN A 115 11.28 -2.68 0.25
CA GLN A 115 11.21 -4.14 0.15
C GLN A 115 11.41 -4.63 -1.29
N TYR A 116 10.83 -3.95 -2.27
CA TYR A 116 10.88 -4.31 -3.69
C TYR A 116 11.86 -3.47 -4.52
N LEU A 117 12.77 -2.75 -3.85
CA LEU A 117 13.62 -1.74 -4.47
C LEU A 117 14.43 -2.27 -5.66
N ASP A 118 15.04 -3.42 -5.52
CA ASP A 118 15.89 -3.99 -6.57
C ASP A 118 15.08 -4.33 -7.83
N GLY A 119 13.90 -4.89 -7.68
CA GLY A 119 12.99 -5.18 -8.78
C GLY A 119 12.49 -3.91 -9.47
N LEU A 120 12.09 -2.92 -8.68
CA LEU A 120 11.60 -1.63 -9.20
C LEU A 120 12.70 -0.84 -9.91
N ASN A 121 13.92 -0.86 -9.40
CA ASN A 121 15.04 -0.13 -9.99
C ASN A 121 15.46 -0.68 -11.36
N ARG A 122 15.18 -1.95 -11.64
CA ARG A 122 15.40 -2.54 -12.99
C ARG A 122 14.44 -1.98 -14.04
N LEU A 123 13.35 -1.35 -13.64
CA LEU A 123 12.32 -0.81 -14.53
C LEU A 123 12.59 0.63 -14.99
N VAL A 124 13.58 1.31 -14.40
CA VAL A 124 13.81 2.74 -14.59
C VAL A 124 15.27 3.04 -14.92
N LYS A 125 15.49 4.14 -15.64
CA LYS A 125 16.84 4.61 -15.97
C LYS A 125 17.55 5.30 -14.80
N SER A 126 16.77 5.88 -13.88
CA SER A 126 17.29 6.59 -12.71
C SER A 126 16.81 5.89 -11.44
N PRO A 127 17.55 4.89 -10.98
CA PRO A 127 17.17 4.12 -9.79
C PRO A 127 17.28 4.98 -8.52
N ALA A 128 16.34 4.79 -7.60
CA ALA A 128 16.40 5.37 -6.28
C ALA A 128 17.30 4.54 -5.34
N THR A 129 17.91 5.17 -4.37
CA THR A 129 18.60 4.46 -3.28
C THR A 129 17.64 4.23 -2.10
N LYS A 130 17.99 3.28 -1.24
CA LYS A 130 17.29 3.08 0.03
C LYS A 130 17.29 4.36 0.87
N GLY A 131 18.42 5.08 0.87
CA GLY A 131 18.56 6.35 1.59
C GLY A 131 17.60 7.42 1.10
N ASP A 132 17.38 7.54 -0.22
CA ASP A 132 16.42 8.48 -0.79
C ASP A 132 15.00 8.20 -0.29
N ILE A 133 14.60 6.92 -0.26
CA ILE A 133 13.26 6.53 0.18
C ILE A 133 13.11 6.71 1.68
N MET A 134 14.11 6.37 2.47
CA MET A 134 14.11 6.60 3.92
C MET A 134 14.05 8.09 4.25
N GLY A 135 14.75 8.93 3.50
CA GLY A 135 14.67 10.38 3.62
C GLY A 135 13.27 10.91 3.34
N ALA A 136 12.62 10.43 2.27
CA ALA A 136 11.24 10.78 1.96
C ALA A 136 10.25 10.29 3.05
N LYS A 137 10.44 9.08 3.57
CA LYS A 137 9.66 8.55 4.69
C LYS A 137 9.80 9.42 5.95
N ALA A 138 11.03 9.79 6.30
CA ALA A 138 11.29 10.64 7.45
C ALA A 138 10.67 12.04 7.27
N HIS A 139 10.79 12.62 6.09
CA HIS A 139 10.14 13.90 5.76
C HIS A 139 8.62 13.81 5.98
N ASP A 140 7.95 12.79 5.45
CA ASP A 140 6.51 12.62 5.62
C ASP A 140 6.14 12.40 7.09
N TYR A 141 6.94 11.62 7.82
CA TYR A 141 6.70 11.36 9.25
C TYR A 141 6.71 12.63 10.11
N PHE A 142 7.66 13.53 9.86
CA PHE A 142 7.81 14.75 10.64
C PHE A 142 6.98 15.94 10.14
N SER A 143 6.42 15.86 8.93
CA SER A 143 5.64 16.95 8.32
C SER A 143 4.13 16.80 8.54
N MET A 144 3.67 15.65 9.01
CA MET A 144 2.27 15.31 9.21
C MET A 144 1.99 14.98 10.67
#